data_b0d774fa4f84846e3f9731df1d71041a
#
_entry.id   b0d774fa4f84846e3f9731df1d71041a
#
_cell.length_a   1.000
_cell.length_b   1.000
_cell.length_c   1.000
_cell.angle_alpha   90.00
_cell.angle_beta   90.00
_cell.angle_gamma   90.00
#
_symmetry.space_group_name_H-M   'P 1'
#
loop_
_entity.id
_entity.type
_entity.pdbx_description
1 polymer ?
#
loop_
_entity_poly.entity_id
_entity_poly.type
_entity_poly.pdbx_seq_one_letter_code
_entity_poly.pdbx_strand_id
1 'polypeptide(L)'
;ALHAWLQEHVDGFGGPLQIEQFRGGQSNPTYKLITPERTVVMRSKPGPVAKLLPSAHAIEREFAVMRALQGSEVPVPDMLVLCEDESVIGRAFYLMEFVEGRVLWDQALPGFDAAGRAAIYDEMNRVIAALHRVDPAAVGLGDFGKPGNYFERQIGRWSMQYRASITEPIDAMDRLMDWLPTHIPPSALDPAE
;
A
#
# COMPACT_ATOMS: atom_id res chain seq x y z
N ALA A 1 20.44 -12.86 12.09
CA ALA A 1 20.50 -11.51 11.51
C ALA A 1 19.26 -10.71 11.95
N LEU A 2 18.02 -11.06 11.51
CA LEU A 2 16.81 -10.27 11.83
C LEU A 2 16.64 -10.00 13.33
N HIS A 3 16.68 -11.03 14.18
CA HIS A 3 16.47 -10.86 15.62
C HIS A 3 17.50 -9.92 16.27
N ALA A 4 18.78 -10.05 15.91
CA ALA A 4 19.81 -9.14 16.41
C ALA A 4 19.57 -7.68 15.97
N TRP A 5 19.18 -7.50 14.71
CA TRP A 5 18.82 -6.17 14.20
C TRP A 5 17.61 -5.57 14.93
N LEU A 6 16.58 -6.38 15.20
CA LEU A 6 15.39 -5.95 15.94
C LEU A 6 15.73 -5.50 17.37
N GLN A 7 16.59 -6.24 18.06
CA GLN A 7 17.06 -5.90 19.43
C GLN A 7 17.79 -4.56 19.49
N GLU A 8 18.49 -4.20 18.42
CA GLU A 8 19.24 -2.95 18.33
C GLU A 8 18.38 -1.74 17.95
N HIS A 9 17.32 -1.96 17.17
CA HIS A 9 16.56 -0.87 16.53
C HIS A 9 15.13 -0.70 17.05
N VAL A 10 14.62 -1.66 17.81
CA VAL A 10 13.22 -1.63 18.27
C VAL A 10 13.11 -2.17 19.70
N ASP A 11 12.55 -1.37 20.58
CA ASP A 11 12.32 -1.76 21.96
C ASP A 11 11.37 -2.97 22.07
N GLY A 12 11.57 -3.82 23.07
CA GLY A 12 10.72 -4.97 23.35
C GLY A 12 11.08 -6.24 22.58
N PHE A 13 12.28 -6.34 22.00
CA PHE A 13 12.76 -7.53 21.31
C PHE A 13 13.86 -8.30 22.07
N GLY A 14 13.90 -8.16 23.40
CA GLY A 14 14.92 -8.79 24.26
C GLY A 14 14.77 -10.31 24.47
N GLY A 15 13.60 -10.89 24.21
CA GLY A 15 13.31 -12.31 24.45
C GLY A 15 13.34 -13.17 23.18
N PRO A 16 12.88 -14.43 23.26
CA PRO A 16 12.76 -15.30 22.11
C PRO A 16 11.78 -14.71 21.08
N LEU A 17 12.14 -14.79 19.78
CA LEU A 17 11.34 -14.30 18.67
C LEU A 17 10.59 -15.46 18.00
N GLN A 18 9.26 -15.38 17.96
CA GLN A 18 8.41 -16.23 17.12
C GLN A 18 7.97 -15.43 15.88
N ILE A 19 7.95 -16.09 14.73
CA ILE A 19 7.56 -15.49 13.45
C ILE A 19 6.42 -16.31 12.85
N GLU A 20 5.31 -15.64 12.55
CA GLU A 20 4.15 -16.23 11.90
C GLU A 20 3.86 -15.48 10.61
N GLN A 21 3.67 -16.18 9.49
CA GLN A 21 3.28 -15.53 8.24
C GLN A 21 1.75 -15.40 8.16
N PHE A 22 1.26 -14.20 7.82
CA PHE A 22 -0.15 -14.03 7.52
C PHE A 22 -0.54 -14.77 6.25
N ARG A 23 -1.70 -15.41 6.28
CA ARG A 23 -2.31 -16.03 5.09
C ARG A 23 -3.04 -14.94 4.30
N GLY A 24 -2.66 -14.75 3.05
CA GLY A 24 -3.24 -13.75 2.15
C GLY A 24 -2.25 -12.61 1.85
N GLY A 25 -2.53 -11.86 0.77
CA GLY A 25 -1.61 -10.84 0.27
C GLY A 25 -0.49 -11.45 -0.59
N GLN A 26 -0.69 -11.51 -1.91
CA GLN A 26 0.27 -12.16 -2.82
C GLN A 26 1.47 -11.27 -3.17
N SER A 27 1.39 -9.98 -2.87
CA SER A 27 2.35 -9.00 -3.39
C SER A 27 3.53 -8.77 -2.46
N ASN A 28 3.29 -8.41 -1.20
CA ASN A 28 4.32 -8.12 -0.21
C ASN A 28 4.13 -9.05 1.00
N PRO A 29 5.04 -10.01 1.24
CA PRO A 29 4.93 -10.92 2.37
C PRO A 29 4.82 -10.17 3.70
N THR A 30 3.86 -10.57 4.51
CA THR A 30 3.56 -9.95 5.80
C THR A 30 3.68 -10.98 6.91
N TYR A 31 4.34 -10.63 7.99
CA TYR A 31 4.65 -11.51 9.12
C TYR A 31 4.27 -10.86 10.43
N LYS A 32 3.77 -11.66 11.36
CA LYS A 32 3.62 -11.32 12.77
C LYS A 32 4.87 -11.72 13.51
N LEU A 33 5.51 -10.77 14.16
CA LEU A 33 6.68 -10.97 15.00
C LEU A 33 6.26 -10.88 16.47
N ILE A 34 6.49 -11.92 17.24
CA ILE A 34 6.00 -12.06 18.60
C ILE A 34 7.19 -12.28 19.53
N THR A 35 7.28 -11.45 20.56
CA THR A 35 8.15 -11.64 21.72
C THR A 35 7.31 -11.65 22.99
N PRO A 36 7.85 -12.02 24.16
CA PRO A 36 7.13 -11.90 25.43
C PRO A 36 6.69 -10.47 25.77
N GLU A 37 7.40 -9.46 25.25
CA GLU A 37 7.16 -8.06 25.59
C GLU A 37 6.34 -7.32 24.53
N ARG A 38 6.40 -7.78 23.27
CA ARG A 38 5.81 -7.03 22.16
C ARG A 38 5.41 -7.91 20.98
N THR A 39 4.32 -7.52 20.33
CA THR A 39 3.91 -8.07 19.04
C THR A 39 3.88 -6.94 18.01
N VAL A 40 4.48 -7.17 16.84
CA VAL A 40 4.48 -6.21 15.71
C VAL A 40 4.22 -6.94 14.39
N VAL A 41 3.94 -6.17 13.36
CA VAL A 41 3.83 -6.66 11.98
C VAL A 41 5.06 -6.23 11.20
N MET A 42 5.69 -7.18 10.51
CA MET A 42 6.74 -6.93 9.53
C MET A 42 6.17 -7.13 8.12
N ARG A 43 6.41 -6.18 7.24
CA ARG A 43 6.07 -6.29 5.83
C ARG A 43 7.33 -6.09 4.98
N SER A 44 7.58 -6.99 4.04
CA SER A 44 8.81 -6.99 3.24
C SER A 44 8.53 -6.98 1.75
N LYS A 45 9.51 -6.56 0.95
CA LYS A 45 9.50 -6.81 -0.50
C LYS A 45 9.41 -8.31 -0.76
N PRO A 46 8.82 -8.75 -1.89
CA PRO A 46 8.87 -10.15 -2.29
C PRO A 46 10.31 -10.57 -2.57
N GLY A 47 10.55 -11.87 -2.58
CA GLY A 47 11.90 -12.43 -2.85
C GLY A 47 12.35 -12.17 -4.30
N PRO A 48 13.64 -12.40 -4.60
CA PRO A 48 14.31 -12.03 -5.85
C PRO A 48 13.79 -12.77 -7.11
N VAL A 49 12.86 -13.71 -6.97
CA VAL A 49 12.32 -14.52 -8.08
C VAL A 49 11.33 -13.77 -8.97
N ALA A 50 10.78 -12.65 -8.52
CA ALA A 50 9.83 -11.88 -9.31
C ALA A 50 10.55 -10.78 -10.09
N LYS A 51 10.53 -10.84 -11.43
CA LYS A 51 10.80 -9.67 -12.27
C LYS A 51 9.68 -8.66 -12.03
N LEU A 52 9.87 -7.79 -11.05
CA LEU A 52 8.87 -6.80 -10.65
C LEU A 52 8.91 -5.61 -11.60
N LEU A 53 7.73 -5.12 -11.96
CA LEU A 53 7.62 -3.82 -12.63
C LEU A 53 8.23 -2.74 -11.71
N PRO A 54 8.98 -1.79 -12.25
CA PRO A 54 9.44 -0.63 -11.49
C PRO A 54 8.26 0.00 -10.74
N SER A 55 8.39 0.27 -9.44
CA SER A 55 7.33 0.74 -8.54
C SER A 55 6.28 -0.29 -8.05
N ALA A 56 6.20 -1.48 -8.60
CA ALA A 56 5.44 -2.54 -7.96
C ALA A 56 6.16 -2.96 -6.66
N HIS A 57 5.39 -3.11 -5.57
CA HIS A 57 5.92 -3.54 -4.27
C HIS A 57 6.90 -2.57 -3.58
N ALA A 58 6.78 -1.26 -3.86
CA ALA A 58 7.58 -0.22 -3.21
C ALA A 58 7.10 -0.03 -1.75
N ILE A 59 7.58 -0.88 -0.84
CA ILE A 59 7.21 -0.82 0.59
C ILE A 59 7.65 0.50 1.25
N GLU A 60 8.69 1.14 0.73
CA GLU A 60 9.15 2.46 1.16
C GLU A 60 8.05 3.51 0.97
N ARG A 61 7.31 3.40 -0.12
CA ARG A 61 6.16 4.28 -0.40
C ARG A 61 4.96 3.96 0.50
N GLU A 62 4.70 2.69 0.75
CA GLU A 62 3.66 2.27 1.72
C GLU A 62 3.99 2.84 3.11
N PHE A 63 5.24 2.66 3.56
CA PHE A 63 5.71 3.19 4.84
C PHE A 63 5.57 4.71 4.92
N ALA A 64 6.03 5.44 3.89
CA ALA A 64 5.99 6.90 3.86
C ALA A 64 4.56 7.44 3.98
N VAL A 65 3.60 6.86 3.23
CA VAL A 65 2.20 7.28 3.29
C VAL A 65 1.59 7.01 4.66
N MET A 66 1.73 5.79 5.20
CA MET A 66 1.17 5.47 6.51
C MET A 66 1.81 6.31 7.63
N ARG A 67 3.13 6.55 7.54
CA ARG A 67 3.84 7.42 8.48
C ARG A 67 3.33 8.86 8.44
N ALA A 68 3.09 9.40 7.24
CA ALA A 68 2.57 10.75 7.05
C ALA A 68 1.12 10.91 7.57
N LEU A 69 0.33 9.84 7.56
CA LEU A 69 -1.05 9.84 8.05
C LEU A 69 -1.18 9.65 9.57
N GLN A 70 -0.09 9.35 10.27
CA GLN A 70 -0.13 9.21 11.74
C GLN A 70 -0.60 10.52 12.40
N GLY A 71 -1.52 10.40 13.34
CA GLY A 71 -2.12 11.54 14.03
C GLY A 71 -3.22 12.27 13.24
N SER A 72 -3.55 11.81 12.03
CA SER A 72 -4.70 12.30 11.27
C SER A 72 -6.00 11.57 11.64
N GLU A 73 -7.13 11.95 11.03
CA GLU A 73 -8.41 11.23 11.17
C GLU A 73 -8.43 9.88 10.42
N VAL A 74 -7.40 9.57 9.65
CA VAL A 74 -7.26 8.29 8.93
C VAL A 74 -6.62 7.26 9.85
N PRO A 75 -7.30 6.16 10.21
CA PRO A 75 -6.75 5.16 11.09
C PRO A 75 -5.66 4.35 10.35
N VAL A 76 -4.43 4.52 10.79
CA VAL A 76 -3.26 3.77 10.32
C VAL A 76 -2.53 3.18 11.52
N PRO A 77 -1.87 2.02 11.39
CA PRO A 77 -1.04 1.48 12.46
C PRO A 77 0.15 2.40 12.73
N ASP A 78 0.67 2.38 13.95
CA ASP A 78 1.91 3.09 14.27
C ASP A 78 3.08 2.51 13.47
N MET A 79 3.73 3.37 12.68
CA MET A 79 4.88 3.01 11.86
C MET A 79 6.16 3.12 12.69
N LEU A 80 6.82 1.98 12.92
CA LEU A 80 7.94 1.89 13.84
C LEU A 80 9.27 2.21 13.15
N VAL A 81 9.63 1.45 12.14
CA VAL A 81 10.92 1.57 11.45
C VAL A 81 10.87 1.02 10.04
N LEU A 82 11.59 1.63 9.12
CA LEU A 82 11.89 1.12 7.78
C LEU A 82 13.35 0.69 7.74
N CYS A 83 13.61 -0.52 7.27
CA CYS A 83 14.93 -1.06 7.02
C CYS A 83 15.14 -1.26 5.52
N GLU A 84 16.01 -0.46 4.93
CA GLU A 84 16.41 -0.57 3.52
C GLU A 84 17.71 -1.37 3.33
N ASP A 85 18.35 -1.75 4.44
CA ASP A 85 19.55 -2.60 4.41
C ASP A 85 19.18 -4.06 4.09
N GLU A 86 19.41 -4.43 2.85
CA GLU A 86 19.13 -5.79 2.37
C GLU A 86 20.03 -6.85 3.00
N SER A 87 21.13 -6.48 3.65
CA SER A 87 22.02 -7.45 4.32
C SER A 87 21.36 -8.14 5.51
N VAL A 88 20.30 -7.56 6.08
CA VAL A 88 19.59 -8.08 7.26
C VAL A 88 18.77 -9.34 6.93
N ILE A 89 17.93 -9.29 5.89
CA ILE A 89 17.07 -10.42 5.47
C ILE A 89 17.03 -10.65 3.95
N GLY A 90 17.97 -10.07 3.19
CA GLY A 90 18.03 -10.18 1.73
C GLY A 90 17.04 -9.26 0.99
N ARG A 91 16.38 -8.36 1.68
CA ARG A 91 15.39 -7.42 1.12
C ARG A 91 15.00 -6.34 2.12
N ALA A 92 14.53 -5.19 1.61
CA ALA A 92 13.98 -4.15 2.46
C ALA A 92 12.67 -4.59 3.13
N PHE A 93 12.42 -4.08 4.33
CA PHE A 93 11.21 -4.35 5.12
C PHE A 93 10.88 -3.16 6.03
N TYR A 94 9.66 -3.10 6.51
CA TYR A 94 9.30 -2.19 7.59
C TYR A 94 8.54 -2.91 8.71
N LEU A 95 8.52 -2.26 9.86
CA LEU A 95 7.74 -2.71 11.01
C LEU A 95 6.65 -1.68 11.33
N MET A 96 5.51 -2.22 11.74
CA MET A 96 4.38 -1.44 12.20
C MET A 96 3.71 -2.12 13.39
N GLU A 97 2.88 -1.39 14.10
CA GLU A 97 2.03 -1.90 15.16
C GLU A 97 1.21 -3.12 14.70
N PHE A 98 1.03 -4.08 15.59
CA PHE A 98 0.04 -5.13 15.42
C PHE A 98 -1.31 -4.65 15.95
N VAL A 99 -2.20 -4.30 15.05
CA VAL A 99 -3.58 -3.90 15.39
C VAL A 99 -4.44 -5.16 15.52
N GLU A 100 -4.98 -5.39 16.72
CA GLU A 100 -5.95 -6.46 16.91
C GLU A 100 -7.28 -6.13 16.23
N GLY A 101 -7.86 -7.11 15.55
CA GLY A 101 -9.12 -6.88 14.85
C GLY A 101 -9.60 -8.09 14.06
N ARG A 102 -10.68 -7.89 13.34
CA ARG A 102 -11.31 -8.88 12.48
C ARG A 102 -11.06 -8.53 11.02
N VAL A 103 -10.63 -9.49 10.23
CA VAL A 103 -10.56 -9.34 8.77
C VAL A 103 -11.90 -9.79 8.18
N LEU A 104 -12.59 -8.88 7.53
CA LEU A 104 -13.88 -9.13 6.89
C LEU A 104 -13.63 -9.52 5.43
N TRP A 105 -13.49 -10.82 5.17
CA TRP A 105 -13.16 -11.35 3.84
C TRP A 105 -14.34 -11.32 2.87
N ASP A 106 -15.55 -11.55 3.40
CA ASP A 106 -16.77 -11.54 2.61
C ASP A 106 -17.43 -10.17 2.69
N GLN A 107 -17.50 -9.50 1.55
CA GLN A 107 -18.09 -8.17 1.42
C GLN A 107 -19.59 -8.13 1.73
N ALA A 108 -20.30 -9.27 1.62
CA ALA A 108 -21.69 -9.37 2.04
C ALA A 108 -21.86 -9.33 3.57
N LEU A 109 -20.76 -9.41 4.32
CA LEU A 109 -20.72 -9.35 5.79
C LEU A 109 -21.70 -10.35 6.44
N PRO A 110 -21.59 -11.65 6.15
CA PRO A 110 -22.43 -12.66 6.78
C PRO A 110 -22.21 -12.62 8.31
N GLY A 111 -23.29 -12.83 9.05
CA GLY A 111 -23.26 -12.75 10.52
C GLY A 111 -23.49 -11.35 11.12
N PHE A 112 -23.63 -10.32 10.28
CA PHE A 112 -24.07 -8.99 10.69
C PHE A 112 -25.53 -8.78 10.28
N ASP A 113 -26.30 -8.11 11.14
CA ASP A 113 -27.63 -7.62 10.79
C ASP A 113 -27.54 -6.39 9.85
N ALA A 114 -28.67 -5.85 9.44
CA ALA A 114 -28.72 -4.71 8.53
C ALA A 114 -28.05 -3.45 9.14
N ALA A 115 -28.26 -3.21 10.42
CA ALA A 115 -27.68 -2.06 11.13
C ALA A 115 -26.15 -2.21 11.26
N GLY A 116 -25.67 -3.39 11.60
CA GLY A 116 -24.23 -3.68 11.67
C GLY A 116 -23.53 -3.54 10.31
N ARG A 117 -24.15 -4.01 9.23
CA ARG A 117 -23.62 -3.79 7.87
C ARG A 117 -23.57 -2.30 7.51
N ALA A 118 -24.66 -1.57 7.77
CA ALA A 118 -24.69 -0.13 7.51
C ALA A 118 -23.56 0.59 8.27
N ALA A 119 -23.39 0.32 9.56
CA ALA A 119 -22.35 0.95 10.37
C ALA A 119 -20.93 0.68 9.83
N ILE A 120 -20.64 -0.52 9.33
CA ILE A 120 -19.34 -0.85 8.73
C ILE A 120 -19.11 -0.03 7.45
N TYR A 121 -20.11 0.02 6.55
CA TYR A 121 -19.98 0.80 5.31
C TYR A 121 -19.95 2.30 5.56
N ASP A 122 -20.68 2.81 6.54
CA ASP A 122 -20.61 4.22 6.94
C ASP A 122 -19.23 4.60 7.46
N GLU A 123 -18.61 3.71 8.27
CA GLU A 123 -17.25 3.93 8.76
C GLU A 123 -16.21 3.86 7.61
N MET A 124 -16.35 2.95 6.67
CA MET A 124 -15.51 2.93 5.46
C MET A 124 -15.61 4.24 4.68
N ASN A 125 -16.83 4.76 4.48
CA ASN A 125 -17.04 6.05 3.81
C ASN A 125 -16.42 7.20 4.61
N ARG A 126 -16.55 7.20 5.93
CA ARG A 126 -15.94 8.22 6.80
C ARG A 126 -14.42 8.23 6.63
N VAL A 127 -13.78 7.05 6.65
CA VAL A 127 -12.32 6.92 6.50
C VAL A 127 -11.86 7.38 5.11
N ILE A 128 -12.57 6.98 4.04
CA ILE A 128 -12.27 7.43 2.67
C ILE A 128 -12.40 8.96 2.57
N ALA A 129 -13.47 9.53 3.14
CA ALA A 129 -13.65 10.98 3.14
C ALA A 129 -12.57 11.70 3.96
N ALA A 130 -12.13 11.13 5.07
CA ALA A 130 -11.02 11.66 5.85
C ALA A 130 -9.72 11.65 5.04
N LEU A 131 -9.43 10.54 4.35
CA LEU A 131 -8.24 10.42 3.48
C LEU A 131 -8.25 11.45 2.35
N HIS A 132 -9.41 11.66 1.69
CA HIS A 132 -9.54 12.64 0.60
C HIS A 132 -9.40 14.10 1.07
N ARG A 133 -9.57 14.37 2.37
CA ARG A 133 -9.34 15.71 2.95
C ARG A 133 -7.91 15.97 3.36
N VAL A 134 -7.06 14.97 3.35
CA VAL A 134 -5.64 15.17 3.68
C VAL A 134 -4.97 15.99 2.59
N ASP A 135 -4.37 17.10 2.97
CA ASP A 135 -3.47 17.84 2.08
C ASP A 135 -2.10 17.12 2.04
N PRO A 136 -1.70 16.56 0.89
CA PRO A 136 -0.44 15.85 0.78
C PRO A 136 0.78 16.72 1.14
N ALA A 137 0.75 18.01 0.80
CA ALA A 137 1.86 18.91 1.11
C ALA A 137 1.97 19.16 2.63
N ALA A 138 0.84 19.32 3.32
CA ALA A 138 0.80 19.55 4.76
C ALA A 138 1.33 18.36 5.58
N VAL A 139 1.18 17.12 5.05
CA VAL A 139 1.69 15.90 5.69
C VAL A 139 3.06 15.45 5.18
N GLY A 140 3.76 16.28 4.41
CA GLY A 140 5.11 15.98 3.90
C GLY A 140 5.15 15.05 2.69
N LEU A 141 4.04 14.89 1.97
CA LEU A 141 3.93 14.07 0.75
C LEU A 141 3.81 14.91 -0.54
N GLY A 142 4.18 16.19 -0.51
CA GLY A 142 4.07 17.09 -1.68
C GLY A 142 4.78 16.57 -2.93
N ASP A 143 5.91 15.88 -2.77
CA ASP A 143 6.67 15.27 -3.87
C ASP A 143 6.35 13.79 -4.10
N PHE A 144 5.35 13.25 -3.39
CA PHE A 144 5.01 11.82 -3.47
C PHE A 144 4.48 11.41 -4.84
N GLY A 145 3.80 12.30 -5.54
CA GLY A 145 3.29 12.15 -6.90
C GLY A 145 3.80 13.25 -7.83
N LYS A 146 3.84 12.97 -9.12
CA LYS A 146 4.12 14.02 -10.11
C LYS A 146 2.85 14.84 -10.33
N PRO A 147 2.84 16.15 -10.10
CA PRO A 147 1.68 16.99 -10.37
C PRO A 147 1.37 17.06 -11.86
N GLY A 148 0.12 17.34 -12.20
CA GLY A 148 -0.37 17.58 -13.55
C GLY A 148 -0.32 16.37 -14.49
N ASN A 149 -0.99 16.45 -15.61
CA ASN A 149 -0.99 15.47 -16.72
C ASN A 149 -1.24 14.01 -16.31
N TYR A 150 -2.04 13.80 -15.26
CA TYR A 150 -2.29 12.44 -14.73
C TYR A 150 -2.86 11.52 -15.81
N PHE A 151 -3.92 11.95 -16.50
CA PHE A 151 -4.58 11.13 -17.53
C PHE A 151 -3.66 10.83 -18.71
N GLU A 152 -2.93 11.83 -19.20
CA GLU A 152 -1.97 11.62 -20.28
C GLU A 152 -0.92 10.56 -19.91
N ARG A 153 -0.34 10.67 -18.70
CA ARG A 153 0.62 9.68 -18.20
C ARG A 153 0.02 8.29 -18.03
N GLN A 154 -1.24 8.18 -17.55
CA GLN A 154 -1.90 6.90 -17.41
C GLN A 154 -2.21 6.26 -18.76
N ILE A 155 -2.76 7.02 -19.69
CA ILE A 155 -3.02 6.55 -21.07
C ILE A 155 -1.73 6.02 -21.69
N GLY A 156 -0.64 6.78 -21.63
CA GLY A 156 0.66 6.36 -22.16
C GLY A 156 1.19 5.09 -21.50
N ARG A 157 1.14 5.01 -20.16
CA ARG A 157 1.58 3.85 -19.38
C ARG A 157 0.78 2.59 -19.73
N TRP A 158 -0.54 2.67 -19.68
CA TRP A 158 -1.40 1.52 -19.92
C TRP A 158 -1.37 1.05 -21.36
N SER A 159 -1.28 1.98 -22.31
CA SER A 159 -1.07 1.65 -23.74
C SER A 159 0.24 0.89 -23.97
N MET A 160 1.32 1.33 -23.32
CA MET A 160 2.61 0.64 -23.40
C MET A 160 2.55 -0.76 -22.75
N GLN A 161 1.91 -0.90 -21.60
CA GLN A 161 1.76 -2.20 -20.92
C GLN A 161 0.90 -3.17 -21.73
N TYR A 162 -0.22 -2.68 -22.30
CA TYR A 162 -1.06 -3.48 -23.17
C TYR A 162 -0.26 -4.01 -24.37
N ARG A 163 0.46 -3.15 -25.09
CA ARG A 163 1.30 -3.56 -26.24
C ARG A 163 2.39 -4.57 -25.84
N ALA A 164 2.91 -4.47 -24.64
CA ALA A 164 3.93 -5.40 -24.13
C ALA A 164 3.37 -6.76 -23.68
N SER A 165 2.07 -6.84 -23.42
CA SER A 165 1.40 -8.06 -22.90
C SER A 165 0.39 -8.68 -23.85
N ILE A 166 0.17 -8.08 -25.02
CA ILE A 166 -0.80 -8.56 -26.01
C ILE A 166 -0.41 -9.95 -26.53
N THR A 167 -1.36 -10.87 -26.53
CA THR A 167 -1.21 -12.22 -27.09
C THR A 167 -1.91 -12.33 -28.46
N GLU A 168 -2.98 -11.55 -28.65
CA GLU A 168 -3.71 -11.43 -29.90
C GLU A 168 -4.28 -10.01 -30.07
N PRO A 169 -4.36 -9.48 -31.28
CA PRO A 169 -4.87 -8.13 -31.52
C PRO A 169 -6.34 -7.98 -31.12
N ILE A 170 -6.67 -6.85 -30.48
CA ILE A 170 -8.04 -6.47 -30.15
C ILE A 170 -8.29 -5.07 -30.75
N ASP A 171 -8.97 -5.02 -31.90
CA ASP A 171 -9.24 -3.78 -32.64
C ASP A 171 -9.88 -2.67 -31.80
N ALA A 172 -10.73 -3.03 -30.84
CA ALA A 172 -11.36 -2.05 -29.94
C ALA A 172 -10.33 -1.38 -29.02
N MET A 173 -9.31 -2.12 -28.56
CA MET A 173 -8.23 -1.58 -27.73
C MET A 173 -7.32 -0.67 -28.54
N ASP A 174 -6.98 -1.04 -29.77
CA ASP A 174 -6.16 -0.22 -30.62
C ASP A 174 -6.85 1.13 -30.93
N ARG A 175 -8.13 1.10 -31.30
CA ARG A 175 -8.94 2.32 -31.48
C ARG A 175 -9.06 3.16 -30.22
N LEU A 176 -9.18 2.53 -29.05
CA LEU A 176 -9.25 3.24 -27.76
C LEU A 176 -7.93 3.94 -27.45
N MET A 177 -6.80 3.28 -27.68
CA MET A 177 -5.47 3.88 -27.45
C MET A 177 -5.20 5.06 -28.36
N ASP A 178 -5.74 5.07 -29.59
CA ASP A 178 -5.63 6.19 -30.52
C ASP A 178 -6.60 7.33 -30.17
N TRP A 179 -7.77 7.00 -29.65
CA TRP A 179 -8.81 7.99 -29.33
C TRP A 179 -8.55 8.74 -28.02
N LEU A 180 -8.14 8.05 -26.97
CA LEU A 180 -7.98 8.62 -25.62
C LEU A 180 -7.06 9.85 -25.56
N PRO A 181 -5.87 9.88 -26.21
CA PRO A 181 -4.97 11.05 -26.12
C PRO A 181 -5.59 12.34 -26.64
N THR A 182 -6.50 12.24 -27.61
CA THR A 182 -7.14 13.40 -28.24
C THR A 182 -8.47 13.80 -27.59
N HIS A 183 -8.93 13.05 -26.59
CA HIS A 183 -10.23 13.25 -25.93
C HIS A 183 -10.11 13.40 -24.41
N ILE A 184 -8.95 13.79 -23.91
CA ILE A 184 -8.78 14.16 -22.50
C ILE A 184 -9.53 15.46 -22.25
N PRO A 185 -10.49 15.52 -21.30
CA PRO A 185 -11.19 16.75 -21.00
C PRO A 185 -10.24 17.86 -20.54
N PRO A 186 -10.45 19.13 -20.93
CA PRO A 186 -9.60 20.24 -20.50
C PRO A 186 -9.47 20.37 -18.98
N SER A 187 -10.55 20.11 -18.23
CA SER A 187 -10.54 20.09 -16.77
C SER A 187 -9.63 19.04 -16.15
N ALA A 188 -9.34 17.97 -16.87
CA ALA A 188 -8.44 16.90 -16.44
C ALA A 188 -6.96 17.20 -16.70
N LEU A 189 -6.66 18.31 -17.35
CA LEU A 189 -5.29 18.80 -17.64
C LEU A 189 -4.84 19.86 -16.62
N ASP A 190 -5.75 20.32 -15.76
CA ASP A 190 -5.44 21.33 -14.75
C ASP A 190 -4.65 20.70 -13.58
N PRO A 191 -3.45 21.24 -13.24
CA PRO A 191 -2.64 20.72 -12.14
C PRO A 191 -3.18 21.11 -10.74
N ALA A 192 -4.28 21.85 -10.66
CA ALA A 192 -4.78 22.46 -9.42
C ALA A 192 -5.89 21.64 -8.71
N GLU A 193 -6.24 20.45 -9.21
CA GLU A 193 -7.22 19.58 -8.56
C GLU A 193 -6.67 18.18 -8.27
#